data_09a5cf967e8c5543c3f466aee25ae81a
#
_entry.id   09a5cf967e8c5543c3f466aee25ae81a
#
_cell.length_a   1.000
_cell.length_b   1.000
_cell.length_c   1.000
_cell.angle_alpha   90.00
_cell.angle_beta   90.00
_cell.angle_gamma   90.00
#
_symmetry.space_group_name_H-M   'P 1'
#
loop_
_entity.id
_entity.type
_entity.pdbx_description
1 polymer ?
#
loop_
_entity_poly.entity_id
_entity_poly.type
_entity_poly.pdbx_seq_one_letter_code
_entity_poly.pdbx_strand_id
1 'polypeptide(L)'
;MIQRNSTFIIDELKSNNYTIDTVYDIGANKGEWTKEWKRNLPQANFYLFEANPSIKLKGNFFNSVLSDEDDKDVKFYLPNMSNSYPTGASYYKEASVYYSQDRYIDVKTKKLDTLINDNSLPLPDFIKLDTQGSEPDILKGATEALKECKVITCEMPIMPYNENAPDFSECIKILKDNEFIPSGCDKIDAKTKGIFNQIDIVFVKRNILEKIHNFSSFYKGY
;
A
#
# COMPACT_ATOMS: atom_id res chain seq x y z
N MET A 1 17.24 -10.96 -17.88
CA MET A 1 15.78 -10.88 -17.61
C MET A 1 15.54 -9.51 -17.02
N ILE A 2 14.70 -8.66 -17.64
CA ILE A 2 14.38 -7.32 -17.11
C ILE A 2 13.38 -7.52 -15.98
N GLN A 3 13.73 -7.07 -14.77
CA GLN A 3 12.80 -7.11 -13.64
C GLN A 3 11.80 -5.95 -13.80
N ARG A 4 10.53 -6.24 -14.03
CA ARG A 4 9.46 -5.24 -14.03
C ARG A 4 9.11 -4.89 -12.58
N ASN A 5 9.70 -3.84 -12.07
CA ASN A 5 9.39 -3.25 -10.77
C ASN A 5 8.65 -1.92 -10.93
N SER A 6 8.27 -1.27 -9.83
CA SER A 6 7.55 0.00 -9.86
C SER A 6 8.33 1.10 -10.56
N THR A 7 9.66 1.17 -10.39
CA THR A 7 10.51 2.16 -11.10
C THR A 7 10.42 1.97 -12.62
N PHE A 8 10.58 0.73 -13.11
CA PHE A 8 10.45 0.42 -14.53
C PHE A 8 9.07 0.80 -15.08
N ILE A 9 8.01 0.43 -14.33
CA ILE A 9 6.62 0.72 -14.73
C ILE A 9 6.35 2.23 -14.78
N ILE A 10 6.80 2.99 -13.78
CA ILE A 10 6.63 4.44 -13.76
C ILE A 10 7.38 5.11 -14.92
N ASP A 11 8.59 4.66 -15.25
CA ASP A 11 9.34 5.18 -16.40
C ASP A 11 8.66 4.84 -17.74
N GLU A 12 8.08 3.64 -17.84
CA GLU A 12 7.26 3.24 -19.00
C GLU A 12 6.01 4.13 -19.14
N LEU A 13 5.31 4.42 -18.04
CA LEU A 13 4.17 5.34 -18.04
C LEU A 13 4.58 6.74 -18.51
N LYS A 14 5.65 7.31 -17.95
CA LYS A 14 6.17 8.61 -18.35
C LYS A 14 6.54 8.66 -19.82
N SER A 15 7.17 7.62 -20.34
CA SER A 15 7.54 7.50 -21.75
C SER A 15 6.31 7.45 -22.69
N ASN A 16 5.15 7.11 -22.14
CA ASN A 16 3.86 7.11 -22.83
C ASN A 16 2.96 8.31 -22.45
N ASN A 17 3.55 9.40 -21.98
CA ASN A 17 2.91 10.67 -21.63
C ASN A 17 1.91 10.60 -20.45
N TYR A 18 2.05 9.64 -19.55
CA TYR A 18 1.34 9.65 -18.27
C TYR A 18 2.16 10.38 -17.21
N THR A 19 1.50 11.25 -16.44
CA THR A 19 2.12 11.93 -15.29
C THR A 19 1.82 11.21 -13.98
N ILE A 20 2.75 11.34 -13.02
CA ILE A 20 2.57 10.92 -11.63
C ILE A 20 2.84 12.17 -10.79
N ASP A 21 1.77 12.87 -10.45
CA ASP A 21 1.83 14.16 -9.77
C ASP A 21 1.50 14.03 -8.27
N THR A 22 0.72 13.00 -7.91
CA THR A 22 0.27 12.75 -6.54
C THR A 22 0.59 11.31 -6.13
N VAL A 23 1.36 11.17 -5.05
CA VAL A 23 1.78 9.87 -4.52
C VAL A 23 1.33 9.73 -3.07
N TYR A 24 0.66 8.61 -2.76
CA TYR A 24 0.26 8.26 -1.41
C TYR A 24 1.16 7.13 -0.88
N ASP A 25 1.83 7.40 0.25
CA ASP A 25 2.64 6.43 0.99
C ASP A 25 1.84 6.00 2.23
N ILE A 26 1.12 4.89 2.11
CA ILE A 26 0.25 4.35 3.17
C ILE A 26 1.03 3.28 3.94
N GLY A 27 1.15 3.47 5.26
CA GLY A 27 2.11 2.77 6.11
C GLY A 27 3.50 3.37 5.95
N ALA A 28 3.58 4.71 6.01
CA ALA A 28 4.80 5.44 5.70
C ALA A 28 5.93 5.23 6.71
N ASN A 29 5.62 4.75 7.92
CA ASN A 29 6.58 4.59 9.00
C ASN A 29 7.46 5.85 9.13
N LYS A 30 8.78 5.76 8.99
CA LYS A 30 9.72 6.90 9.07
C LYS A 30 9.89 7.65 7.75
N GLY A 31 9.09 7.34 6.72
CA GLY A 31 9.10 8.00 5.42
C GLY A 31 10.31 7.66 4.54
N GLU A 32 10.95 6.52 4.77
CA GLU A 32 12.17 6.15 4.03
C GLU A 32 11.84 5.84 2.56
N TRP A 33 10.73 5.14 2.30
CA TRP A 33 10.25 4.89 0.95
C TRP A 33 9.95 6.20 0.20
N THR A 34 9.21 7.11 0.82
CA THR A 34 8.96 8.46 0.25
C THR A 34 10.25 9.21 -0.04
N LYS A 35 11.25 9.15 0.85
CA LYS A 35 12.54 9.82 0.65
C LYS A 35 13.29 9.27 -0.56
N GLU A 36 13.24 7.98 -0.80
CA GLU A 36 13.80 7.35 -1.98
C GLU A 36 13.05 7.78 -3.25
N TRP A 37 11.71 7.67 -3.23
CA TRP A 37 10.86 7.98 -4.39
C TRP A 37 10.86 9.46 -4.79
N LYS A 38 11.08 10.38 -3.89
CA LYS A 38 11.29 11.80 -4.22
C LYS A 38 12.48 12.06 -5.16
N ARG A 39 13.43 11.12 -5.25
CA ARG A 39 14.53 11.21 -6.22
C ARG A 39 14.08 10.79 -7.62
N ASN A 40 13.15 9.84 -7.72
CA ASN A 40 12.62 9.30 -8.98
C ASN A 40 11.47 10.17 -9.52
N LEU A 41 10.73 10.82 -8.60
CA LEU A 41 9.55 11.65 -8.87
C LEU A 41 9.72 13.03 -8.19
N PRO A 42 10.72 13.85 -8.56
CA PRO A 42 11.03 15.11 -7.86
C PRO A 42 9.91 16.16 -7.97
N GLN A 43 9.03 16.06 -8.95
CA GLN A 43 7.91 16.97 -9.18
C GLN A 43 6.61 16.53 -8.51
N ALA A 44 6.54 15.27 -8.03
CA ALA A 44 5.33 14.74 -7.40
C ALA A 44 5.14 15.23 -5.97
N ASN A 45 3.89 15.41 -5.58
CA ASN A 45 3.48 15.69 -4.21
C ASN A 45 3.25 14.37 -3.47
N PHE A 46 3.93 14.20 -2.34
CA PHE A 46 3.80 13.01 -1.52
C PHE A 46 2.92 13.30 -0.30
N TYR A 47 1.98 12.42 -0.05
CA TYR A 47 1.09 12.41 1.11
C TYR A 47 1.34 11.12 1.89
N LEU A 48 1.72 11.26 3.15
CA LEU A 48 2.17 10.16 4.01
C LEU A 48 1.09 9.85 5.05
N PHE A 49 0.71 8.59 5.14
CA PHE A 49 -0.28 8.09 6.09
C PHE A 49 0.38 7.06 7.00
N GLU A 50 0.30 7.28 8.31
CA GLU A 50 0.91 6.39 9.30
C GLU A 50 0.03 6.29 10.53
N ALA A 51 -0.28 5.07 10.94
CA ALA A 51 -1.18 4.81 12.06
C ALA A 51 -0.50 4.96 13.43
N ASN A 52 0.81 4.64 13.53
CA ASN A 52 1.53 4.70 14.79
C ASN A 52 1.65 6.15 15.29
N PRO A 53 1.01 6.52 16.43
CA PRO A 53 0.98 7.91 16.91
C PRO A 53 2.31 8.42 17.42
N SER A 54 3.28 7.52 17.66
CA SER A 54 4.63 7.91 18.07
C SER A 54 5.49 8.43 16.92
N ILE A 55 5.06 8.17 15.67
CA ILE A 55 5.75 8.63 14.46
C ILE A 55 5.21 10.02 14.10
N LYS A 56 6.12 10.95 13.84
CA LYS A 56 5.82 12.30 13.38
C LYS A 56 6.72 12.64 12.22
N LEU A 57 6.11 12.95 11.08
CA LEU A 57 6.82 13.33 9.85
C LEU A 57 6.51 14.78 9.48
N LYS A 58 7.38 15.37 8.65
CA LYS A 58 7.17 16.73 8.11
C LYS A 58 6.44 16.66 6.76
N GLY A 59 5.72 17.72 6.44
CA GLY A 59 5.00 17.88 5.17
C GLY A 59 3.57 17.36 5.24
N ASN A 60 3.06 16.81 4.16
CA ASN A 60 1.69 16.28 4.07
C ASN A 60 1.61 14.94 4.79
N PHE A 61 1.51 14.97 6.10
CA PHE A 61 1.51 13.81 6.97
C PHE A 61 0.20 13.69 7.73
N PHE A 62 -0.40 12.51 7.71
CA PHE A 62 -1.68 12.18 8.35
C PHE A 62 -1.49 10.99 9.29
N ASN A 63 -1.68 11.24 10.58
CA ASN A 63 -1.67 10.16 11.56
C ASN A 63 -3.08 9.61 11.68
N SER A 64 -3.35 8.49 11.04
CA SER A 64 -4.67 7.85 10.98
C SER A 64 -4.56 6.35 10.79
N VAL A 65 -5.43 5.59 11.43
CA VAL A 65 -5.63 4.17 11.18
C VAL A 65 -6.65 4.03 10.05
N LEU A 66 -6.17 3.70 8.87
CA LEU A 66 -7.03 3.53 7.69
C LEU A 66 -7.69 2.14 7.69
N SER A 67 -8.95 2.07 7.22
CA SER A 67 -9.75 0.84 7.15
C SER A 67 -10.92 1.00 6.18
N ASP A 68 -11.84 0.03 6.19
CA ASP A 68 -13.06 -0.03 5.38
C ASP A 68 -14.25 0.76 5.97
N GLU A 69 -14.14 1.20 7.23
CA GLU A 69 -15.21 1.87 7.97
C GLU A 69 -14.66 3.05 8.77
N ASP A 70 -15.47 4.13 8.84
CA ASP A 70 -15.17 5.28 9.69
C ASP A 70 -15.61 5.01 11.13
N ASP A 71 -14.86 5.57 12.09
CA ASP A 71 -15.18 5.58 13.53
C ASP A 71 -15.34 4.21 14.20
N LYS A 72 -14.87 3.13 13.57
CA LYS A 72 -14.82 1.80 14.19
C LYS A 72 -13.74 1.75 15.25
N ASP A 73 -14.08 1.29 16.43
CA ASP A 73 -13.13 1.10 17.53
C ASP A 73 -12.29 -0.16 17.29
N VAL A 74 -10.96 -0.01 17.24
CA VAL A 74 -10.02 -1.10 17.06
C VAL A 74 -8.85 -1.00 18.02
N LYS A 75 -8.24 -2.14 18.34
CA LYS A 75 -6.94 -2.22 19.02
C LYS A 75 -5.83 -2.12 18.01
N PHE A 76 -5.01 -1.09 18.09
CA PHE A 76 -3.82 -0.95 17.26
C PHE A 76 -2.61 -1.47 18.03
N TYR A 77 -2.08 -2.61 17.59
CA TYR A 77 -0.98 -3.30 18.26
C TYR A 77 0.36 -2.68 17.91
N LEU A 78 1.18 -2.51 18.94
CA LEU A 78 2.50 -1.92 18.86
C LEU A 78 3.57 -2.97 19.25
N PRO A 79 4.72 -2.99 18.56
CA PRO A 79 5.79 -3.91 18.91
C PRO A 79 6.35 -3.63 20.31
N ASN A 80 6.96 -4.65 20.91
CA ASN A 80 7.64 -4.52 22.20
C ASN A 80 8.77 -3.49 22.13
N MET A 81 8.93 -2.67 23.18
CA MET A 81 9.89 -1.55 23.22
C MET A 81 11.36 -1.94 23.03
N SER A 82 11.71 -3.21 23.20
CA SER A 82 13.09 -3.70 23.11
C SER A 82 13.63 -3.82 21.68
N ASN A 83 12.79 -3.59 20.66
CA ASN A 83 13.19 -3.75 19.27
C ASN A 83 13.65 -2.42 18.69
N SER A 84 14.84 -2.40 18.12
CA SER A 84 15.45 -1.25 17.45
C SER A 84 14.70 -0.80 16.19
N TYR A 85 13.75 -1.60 15.71
CA TYR A 85 12.98 -1.36 14.51
C TYR A 85 11.48 -1.62 14.76
N PRO A 86 10.70 -0.61 15.12
CA PRO A 86 9.25 -0.73 15.30
C PRO A 86 8.51 -0.73 13.96
N THR A 87 8.73 -1.75 13.14
CA THR A 87 7.95 -2.05 11.95
C THR A 87 6.88 -3.07 12.31
N GLY A 88 5.79 -3.17 11.53
CA GLY A 88 4.77 -4.19 11.73
C GLY A 88 3.62 -3.80 12.66
N ALA A 89 3.52 -2.54 13.08
CA ALA A 89 2.37 -2.08 13.85
C ALA A 89 1.09 -2.11 12.99
N SER A 90 0.02 -2.75 13.51
CA SER A 90 -1.25 -2.94 12.79
C SER A 90 -2.40 -3.14 13.79
N TYR A 91 -3.64 -3.02 13.35
CA TYR A 91 -4.77 -3.51 14.14
C TYR A 91 -5.02 -5.01 13.96
N TYR A 92 -4.30 -5.68 13.07
CA TYR A 92 -4.14 -7.13 13.05
C TYR A 92 -2.85 -7.50 13.78
N LYS A 93 -2.97 -8.18 14.93
CA LYS A 93 -1.83 -8.52 15.77
C LYS A 93 -0.89 -9.49 15.06
N GLU A 94 0.39 -9.17 14.99
CA GLU A 94 1.39 -10.10 14.48
C GLU A 94 1.64 -11.25 15.46
N ALA A 95 1.57 -12.49 14.97
CA ALA A 95 1.79 -13.73 15.74
C ALA A 95 3.28 -14.03 15.93
N SER A 96 4.06 -13.04 16.37
CA SER A 96 5.50 -13.19 16.62
C SER A 96 5.88 -12.82 18.05
N VAL A 97 7.12 -13.18 18.43
CA VAL A 97 7.69 -12.81 19.73
C VAL A 97 7.78 -11.30 19.96
N TYR A 98 7.76 -10.52 18.89
CA TYR A 98 7.81 -9.06 18.95
C TYR A 98 6.52 -8.42 19.45
N TYR A 99 5.40 -9.17 19.46
CA TYR A 99 4.07 -8.74 19.91
C TYR A 99 3.55 -9.55 21.11
N SER A 100 4.42 -10.31 21.78
CA SER A 100 4.07 -11.19 22.91
C SER A 100 3.53 -10.47 24.15
N GLN A 101 3.76 -9.15 24.29
CA GLN A 101 3.37 -8.36 25.47
C GLN A 101 1.95 -7.73 25.33
N ASP A 102 1.18 -8.05 24.29
CA ASP A 102 -0.15 -7.49 24.03
C ASP A 102 -0.25 -5.96 24.18
N ARG A 103 0.79 -5.29 23.73
CA ARG A 103 0.85 -3.83 23.79
C ARG A 103 0.02 -3.22 22.66
N TYR A 104 -1.03 -2.51 23.00
CA TYR A 104 -1.90 -1.83 22.03
C TYR A 104 -2.39 -0.48 22.56
N ILE A 105 -2.99 0.28 21.65
CA ILE A 105 -3.78 1.47 21.96
C ILE A 105 -5.15 1.31 21.32
N ASP A 106 -6.19 1.84 21.99
CA ASP A 106 -7.53 1.91 21.42
C ASP A 106 -7.61 3.13 20.52
N VAL A 107 -8.04 2.95 19.28
CA VAL A 107 -8.13 3.99 18.26
C VAL A 107 -9.38 3.80 17.40
N LYS A 108 -9.77 4.87 16.71
CA LYS A 108 -10.83 4.82 15.70
C LYS A 108 -10.24 4.76 14.30
N THR A 109 -10.88 3.98 13.45
CA THR A 109 -10.51 3.87 12.05
C THR A 109 -11.06 5.03 11.22
N LYS A 110 -10.52 5.21 10.02
CA LYS A 110 -11.02 6.13 9.01
C LYS A 110 -10.86 5.54 7.61
N LYS A 111 -11.84 5.77 6.73
CA LYS A 111 -11.67 5.45 5.31
C LYS A 111 -10.69 6.41 4.67
N LEU A 112 -9.95 5.93 3.68
CA LEU A 112 -9.07 6.80 2.88
C LEU A 112 -9.88 7.87 2.14
N ASP A 113 -11.00 7.51 1.53
CA ASP A 113 -11.86 8.46 0.81
C ASP A 113 -12.43 9.55 1.72
N THR A 114 -12.81 9.22 2.95
CA THR A 114 -13.26 10.20 3.95
C THR A 114 -12.12 11.15 4.33
N LEU A 115 -10.92 10.64 4.56
CA LEU A 115 -9.76 11.47 4.89
C LEU A 115 -9.37 12.39 3.74
N ILE A 116 -9.44 11.92 2.49
CA ILE A 116 -9.23 12.73 1.28
C ILE A 116 -10.24 13.89 1.25
N ASN A 117 -11.51 13.60 1.42
CA ASN A 117 -12.58 14.60 1.37
C ASN A 117 -12.45 15.63 2.51
N ASP A 118 -12.24 15.18 3.75
CA ASP A 118 -12.13 16.06 4.92
C ASP A 118 -10.97 17.06 4.82
N ASN A 119 -9.90 16.67 4.11
CA ASN A 119 -8.69 17.49 3.97
C ASN A 119 -8.52 18.08 2.57
N SER A 120 -9.50 17.89 1.68
CA SER A 120 -9.47 18.35 0.28
C SER A 120 -8.17 17.92 -0.44
N LEU A 121 -7.76 16.66 -0.26
CA LEU A 121 -6.55 16.14 -0.87
C LEU A 121 -6.78 15.82 -2.36
N PRO A 122 -5.77 15.98 -3.22
CA PRO A 122 -5.85 15.50 -4.59
C PRO A 122 -5.87 13.97 -4.63
N LEU A 123 -6.65 13.39 -5.54
CA LEU A 123 -6.69 11.94 -5.73
C LEU A 123 -5.30 11.41 -6.18
N PRO A 124 -4.89 10.21 -5.75
CA PRO A 124 -3.56 9.70 -6.01
C PRO A 124 -3.41 9.15 -7.43
N ASP A 125 -2.28 9.40 -8.05
CA ASP A 125 -1.81 8.72 -9.26
C ASP A 125 -1.10 7.40 -8.94
N PHE A 126 -0.39 7.38 -7.82
CA PHE A 126 0.38 6.24 -7.35
C PHE A 126 0.18 6.02 -5.85
N ILE A 127 -0.19 4.81 -5.46
CA ILE A 127 -0.33 4.40 -4.06
C ILE A 127 0.71 3.31 -3.74
N LYS A 128 1.48 3.51 -2.68
CA LYS A 128 2.18 2.44 -1.97
C LYS A 128 1.34 2.04 -0.77
N LEU A 129 1.10 0.75 -0.59
CA LEU A 129 0.30 0.18 0.48
C LEU A 129 1.09 -0.92 1.19
N ASP A 130 1.42 -0.68 2.48
CA ASP A 130 2.26 -1.56 3.31
C ASP A 130 1.87 -1.31 4.77
N THR A 131 0.85 -2.02 5.23
CA THR A 131 0.17 -1.76 6.51
C THR A 131 0.01 -3.01 7.37
N GLN A 132 0.74 -4.07 6.99
CA GLN A 132 0.87 -5.29 7.79
C GLN A 132 -0.48 -5.98 8.04
N GLY A 133 -1.18 -6.33 6.95
CA GLY A 133 -2.40 -7.13 6.93
C GLY A 133 -3.70 -6.34 6.82
N SER A 134 -3.68 -5.01 6.88
CA SER A 134 -4.88 -4.17 6.70
C SER A 134 -5.11 -3.67 5.27
N GLU A 135 -4.29 -4.09 4.32
CA GLU A 135 -4.35 -3.67 2.93
C GLU A 135 -5.73 -3.89 2.29
N PRO A 136 -6.40 -5.05 2.45
CA PRO A 136 -7.72 -5.26 1.87
C PRO A 136 -8.78 -4.31 2.43
N ASP A 137 -8.74 -4.03 3.73
CA ASP A 137 -9.71 -3.13 4.35
C ASP A 137 -9.49 -1.69 3.90
N ILE A 138 -8.23 -1.26 3.79
CA ILE A 138 -7.90 0.07 3.26
C ILE A 138 -8.38 0.22 1.82
N LEU A 139 -8.17 -0.79 0.98
CA LEU A 139 -8.64 -0.79 -0.42
C LEU A 139 -10.17 -0.69 -0.51
N LYS A 140 -10.92 -1.34 0.40
CA LYS A 140 -12.39 -1.20 0.49
C LYS A 140 -12.81 0.22 0.87
N GLY A 141 -12.03 0.89 1.72
CA GLY A 141 -12.25 2.28 2.14
C GLY A 141 -11.73 3.34 1.16
N ALA A 142 -11.21 2.94 -0.01
CA ALA A 142 -10.51 3.79 -0.99
C ALA A 142 -11.17 3.79 -2.37
N THR A 143 -12.49 3.63 -2.44
CA THR A 143 -13.22 3.40 -3.71
C THR A 143 -13.07 4.56 -4.70
N GLU A 144 -13.10 5.81 -4.25
CA GLU A 144 -12.91 6.98 -5.11
C GLU A 144 -11.44 7.17 -5.48
N ALA A 145 -10.53 6.98 -4.50
CA ALA A 145 -9.08 7.04 -4.76
C ALA A 145 -8.65 6.03 -5.83
N LEU A 146 -9.21 4.81 -5.79
CA LEU A 146 -8.89 3.75 -6.75
C LEU A 146 -9.38 4.03 -8.17
N LYS A 147 -10.42 4.86 -8.37
CA LYS A 147 -10.91 5.19 -9.72
C LYS A 147 -9.85 5.93 -10.55
N GLU A 148 -9.18 6.89 -9.94
CA GLU A 148 -8.20 7.76 -10.61
C GLU A 148 -6.76 7.23 -10.52
N CYS A 149 -6.49 6.34 -9.57
CA CYS A 149 -5.15 5.79 -9.35
C CYS A 149 -4.67 4.97 -10.56
N LYS A 150 -3.43 5.23 -10.98
CA LYS A 150 -2.80 4.60 -12.15
C LYS A 150 -1.98 3.36 -11.77
N VAL A 151 -1.27 3.45 -10.64
CA VAL A 151 -0.33 2.42 -10.18
C VAL A 151 -0.52 2.19 -8.67
N ILE A 152 -0.44 0.94 -8.26
CA ILE A 152 -0.43 0.56 -6.84
C ILE A 152 0.72 -0.42 -6.63
N THR A 153 1.59 -0.14 -5.66
CA THR A 153 2.47 -1.16 -5.07
C THR A 153 1.86 -1.60 -3.75
N CYS A 154 1.59 -2.89 -3.63
CA CYS A 154 0.94 -3.46 -2.46
C CYS A 154 1.79 -4.57 -1.87
N GLU A 155 2.16 -4.44 -0.58
CA GLU A 155 2.74 -5.54 0.19
C GLU A 155 1.65 -6.58 0.47
N MET A 156 1.93 -7.83 0.13
CA MET A 156 1.01 -8.94 0.30
C MET A 156 1.67 -10.04 1.13
N PRO A 157 1.15 -10.33 2.34
CA PRO A 157 1.61 -11.44 3.14
C PRO A 157 1.20 -12.76 2.48
N ILE A 158 2.17 -13.56 2.04
CA ILE A 158 1.93 -14.92 1.50
C ILE A 158 1.69 -15.89 2.66
N MET A 159 2.45 -15.72 3.75
CA MET A 159 2.21 -16.44 4.99
C MET A 159 1.34 -15.59 5.93
N PRO A 160 0.25 -16.14 6.48
CA PRO A 160 -0.59 -15.43 7.43
C PRO A 160 0.15 -15.28 8.78
N TYR A 161 0.85 -14.18 8.96
CA TYR A 161 1.54 -13.90 10.23
C TYR A 161 0.80 -12.88 11.11
N ASN A 162 -0.26 -12.26 10.60
CA ASN A 162 -1.15 -11.40 11.38
C ASN A 162 -2.44 -12.15 11.73
N GLU A 163 -2.79 -12.21 13.01
CA GLU A 163 -3.97 -12.91 13.51
C GLU A 163 -5.26 -12.29 12.93
N ASN A 164 -6.11 -13.12 12.33
CA ASN A 164 -7.39 -12.75 11.72
C ASN A 164 -7.29 -11.71 10.58
N ALA A 165 -6.10 -11.43 10.05
CA ALA A 165 -5.97 -10.60 8.87
C ALA A 165 -6.61 -11.28 7.65
N PRO A 166 -7.18 -10.50 6.72
CA PRO A 166 -7.65 -11.05 5.44
C PRO A 166 -6.52 -11.73 4.67
N ASP A 167 -6.87 -12.73 3.88
CA ASP A 167 -5.93 -13.40 2.99
C ASP A 167 -5.50 -12.48 1.83
N PHE A 168 -4.27 -12.65 1.35
CA PHE A 168 -3.75 -11.83 0.24
C PHE A 168 -4.58 -11.94 -1.05
N SER A 169 -5.30 -13.03 -1.25
CA SER A 169 -6.20 -13.20 -2.39
C SER A 169 -7.35 -12.19 -2.40
N GLU A 170 -7.72 -11.65 -1.23
CA GLU A 170 -8.71 -10.59 -1.13
C GLU A 170 -8.19 -9.27 -1.70
N CYS A 171 -6.92 -8.91 -1.46
CA CYS A 171 -6.27 -7.77 -2.14
C CYS A 171 -6.32 -7.94 -3.66
N ILE A 172 -5.92 -9.11 -4.16
CA ILE A 172 -5.94 -9.42 -5.59
C ILE A 172 -7.34 -9.26 -6.16
N LYS A 173 -8.36 -9.79 -5.45
CA LYS A 173 -9.76 -9.69 -5.88
C LYS A 173 -10.22 -8.23 -5.96
N ILE A 174 -10.01 -7.44 -4.90
CA ILE A 174 -10.43 -6.04 -4.85
C ILE A 174 -9.75 -5.24 -5.96
N LEU A 175 -8.43 -5.43 -6.16
CA LEU A 175 -7.69 -4.73 -7.21
C LEU A 175 -8.15 -5.12 -8.61
N LYS A 176 -8.44 -6.39 -8.87
CA LYS A 176 -9.01 -6.85 -10.14
C LYS A 176 -10.42 -6.28 -10.38
N ASP A 177 -11.27 -6.25 -9.36
CA ASP A 177 -12.62 -5.68 -9.44
C ASP A 177 -12.58 -4.17 -9.72
N ASN A 178 -11.47 -3.50 -9.34
CA ASN A 178 -11.17 -2.10 -9.65
C ASN A 178 -10.28 -1.92 -10.89
N GLU A 179 -10.27 -2.89 -11.81
CA GLU A 179 -9.59 -2.82 -13.11
C GLU A 179 -8.06 -2.68 -13.01
N PHE A 180 -7.43 -3.20 -11.96
CA PHE A 180 -5.97 -3.29 -11.86
C PHE A 180 -5.45 -4.66 -12.31
N ILE A 181 -4.31 -4.66 -13.00
CA ILE A 181 -3.63 -5.87 -13.48
C ILE A 181 -2.26 -5.98 -12.79
N PRO A 182 -1.92 -7.15 -12.20
CA PRO A 182 -0.57 -7.40 -11.72
C PRO A 182 0.44 -7.24 -12.86
N SER A 183 1.40 -6.33 -12.72
CA SER A 183 2.28 -5.91 -13.80
C SER A 183 3.76 -5.98 -13.48
N GLY A 184 4.10 -6.14 -12.21
CA GLY A 184 5.48 -6.21 -11.75
C GLY A 184 5.60 -6.64 -10.30
N CYS A 185 6.84 -6.69 -9.82
CA CYS A 185 7.18 -7.05 -8.46
C CYS A 185 8.37 -6.22 -8.00
N ASP A 186 8.23 -5.52 -6.86
CA ASP A 186 9.32 -4.74 -6.27
C ASP A 186 10.21 -5.59 -5.38
N LYS A 187 9.60 -6.44 -4.55
CA LYS A 187 10.32 -7.22 -3.56
C LYS A 187 9.67 -8.58 -3.34
N ILE A 188 10.50 -9.56 -3.10
CA ILE A 188 10.09 -10.88 -2.58
C ILE A 188 10.90 -11.10 -1.30
N ASP A 189 10.22 -11.23 -0.17
CA ASP A 189 10.86 -11.56 1.10
C ASP A 189 10.70 -13.06 1.39
N ALA A 190 11.84 -13.75 1.50
CA ALA A 190 11.90 -15.16 1.83
C ALA A 190 12.79 -15.35 3.07
N LYS A 191 12.18 -15.37 4.25
CA LYS A 191 12.93 -15.37 5.52
C LYS A 191 13.69 -16.66 5.81
N THR A 192 13.15 -17.82 5.59
CA THR A 192 13.80 -19.06 6.03
C THR A 192 13.63 -20.18 5.03
N LYS A 193 14.73 -20.74 4.54
CA LYS A 193 14.74 -21.95 3.68
C LYS A 193 13.85 -21.89 2.43
N GLY A 194 13.72 -20.70 1.81
CA GLY A 194 12.96 -20.52 0.58
C GLY A 194 11.44 -20.45 0.76
N ILE A 195 10.93 -20.26 1.98
CA ILE A 195 9.51 -19.99 2.22
C ILE A 195 9.27 -18.50 1.98
N PHE A 196 8.40 -18.17 1.02
CA PHE A 196 7.99 -16.80 0.77
C PHE A 196 7.16 -16.28 1.95
N ASN A 197 7.61 -15.19 2.54
CA ASN A 197 6.91 -14.52 3.64
C ASN A 197 5.92 -13.49 3.12
N GLN A 198 6.39 -12.61 2.24
CA GLN A 198 5.60 -11.55 1.62
C GLN A 198 6.15 -11.19 0.25
N ILE A 199 5.33 -10.54 -0.54
CA ILE A 199 5.67 -10.06 -1.87
C ILE A 199 5.06 -8.69 -2.10
N ASP A 200 5.85 -7.75 -2.65
CA ASP A 200 5.37 -6.42 -3.06
C ASP A 200 5.01 -6.48 -4.55
N ILE A 201 3.72 -6.57 -4.86
CA ILE A 201 3.23 -6.64 -6.24
C ILE A 201 2.87 -5.25 -6.73
N VAL A 202 3.29 -4.94 -7.95
CA VAL A 202 2.93 -3.71 -8.65
C VAL A 202 1.75 -3.97 -9.57
N PHE A 203 0.71 -3.18 -9.41
CA PHE A 203 -0.51 -3.22 -10.22
C PHE A 203 -0.63 -1.95 -11.04
N VAL A 204 -1.14 -2.08 -12.26
CA VAL A 204 -1.41 -0.96 -13.16
C VAL A 204 -2.86 -1.03 -13.64
N LYS A 205 -3.51 0.12 -13.81
CA LYS A 205 -4.85 0.20 -14.40
C LYS A 205 -4.88 -0.47 -15.78
N ARG A 206 -5.90 -1.31 -16.02
CA ARG A 206 -6.08 -2.07 -17.25
C ARG A 206 -6.06 -1.17 -18.50
N ASN A 207 -6.83 -0.10 -18.49
CA ASN A 207 -6.94 0.82 -19.63
C ASN A 207 -5.63 1.50 -20.01
N ILE A 208 -4.71 1.66 -19.07
CA ILE A 208 -3.35 2.19 -19.29
C ILE A 208 -2.50 1.13 -20.00
N LEU A 209 -2.46 -0.09 -19.47
CA LEU A 209 -1.70 -1.18 -20.06
C LEU A 209 -2.17 -1.52 -21.47
N GLU A 210 -3.49 -1.52 -21.70
CA GLU A 210 -4.08 -1.75 -23.03
C GLU A 210 -3.62 -0.72 -24.04
N LYS A 211 -3.48 0.55 -23.64
CA LYS A 211 -2.98 1.62 -24.52
C LYS A 211 -1.48 1.49 -24.79
N ILE A 212 -0.70 1.14 -23.78
CA ILE A 212 0.77 1.04 -23.91
C ILE A 212 1.18 -0.21 -24.71
N HIS A 213 0.58 -1.34 -24.42
CA HIS A 213 1.02 -2.64 -24.93
C HIS A 213 0.16 -3.23 -26.05
N ASN A 214 -0.97 -2.56 -26.40
CA ASN A 214 -1.91 -3.08 -27.39
C ASN A 214 -2.30 -4.55 -27.14
N PHE A 215 -2.64 -4.88 -25.89
CA PHE A 215 -2.93 -6.26 -25.45
C PHE A 215 -3.99 -6.97 -26.29
N SER A 216 -4.91 -6.23 -26.90
CA SER A 216 -5.93 -6.79 -27.78
C SER A 216 -5.36 -7.53 -29.00
N SER A 217 -4.09 -7.25 -29.38
CA SER A 217 -3.41 -7.97 -30.47
C SER A 217 -2.83 -9.32 -30.07
N PHE A 218 -2.58 -9.54 -28.76
CA PHE A 218 -1.95 -10.74 -28.24
C PHE A 218 -2.91 -11.68 -27.51
N TYR A 219 -3.93 -11.13 -26.86
CA TYR A 219 -4.86 -11.90 -26.03
C TYR A 219 -6.31 -11.61 -26.45
N LYS A 220 -6.82 -12.43 -27.38
CA LYS A 220 -8.24 -12.44 -27.71
C LYS A 220 -9.02 -13.10 -26.57
N GLY A 221 -9.68 -12.33 -25.73
CA GLY A 221 -10.59 -12.87 -24.72
C GLY A 221 -10.25 -12.62 -23.25
N TYR A 222 -9.48 -11.61 -22.92
CA TYR A 222 -9.36 -11.10 -21.55
C TYR A 222 -10.22 -9.87 -21.33
#